data_9de26d3953bae841cc870b62fe73ce2b
#
_entry.id   9de26d3953bae841cc870b62fe73ce2b
#
_cell.length_a   1.000
_cell.length_b   1.000
_cell.length_c   1.000
_cell.angle_alpha   90.00
_cell.angle_beta   90.00
_cell.angle_gamma   90.00
#
_symmetry.space_group_name_H-M   'P 1'
#
loop_
_entity.id
_entity.type
_entity.pdbx_description
1 polymer ?
#
loop_
_entity_poly.entity_id
_entity_poly.type
_entity_poly.pdbx_seq_one_letter_code
_entity_poly.pdbx_strand_id
1 'polypeptide(L)'
;MRHLRPPRRPRPPVVEQADLDAVAHQLGREPRGVLEIAYRCPNGEPAVVKTAPKLPDGTPVPTLYNLTHPALTAAASRLESSGLMREMTDRLAEDPELAAAYLRAHESFLAERDAIEPLGTTFTGGGMPDRVKCLHVVIAHSLAKGPGLNPFGDEALALLAAEPGMAGILDPEVWT
;
A
#
# COMPACT_ATOMS: atom_id res chain seq x y z
N MET A 1 -41.55 7.68 25.45
CA MET A 1 -40.32 7.00 25.07
C MET A 1 -39.62 7.81 23.97
N ARG A 2 -38.51 8.46 24.25
CA ARG A 2 -37.74 9.22 23.24
C ARG A 2 -36.84 8.24 22.51
N HIS A 3 -37.09 8.05 21.20
CA HIS A 3 -36.19 7.30 20.33
C HIS A 3 -34.88 8.08 20.17
N LEU A 4 -33.82 7.62 20.85
CA LEU A 4 -32.48 8.09 20.63
C LEU A 4 -32.04 7.65 19.23
N ARG A 5 -31.77 8.62 18.33
CA ARG A 5 -31.16 8.35 17.04
C ARG A 5 -29.76 7.78 17.30
N PRO A 6 -29.37 6.70 16.61
CA PRO A 6 -28.01 6.20 16.72
C PRO A 6 -27.00 7.28 16.29
N PRO A 7 -25.81 7.34 16.92
CA PRO A 7 -24.80 8.30 16.54
C PRO A 7 -24.45 8.13 15.07
N ARG A 8 -24.42 9.24 14.34
CA ARG A 8 -23.99 9.27 12.94
C ARG A 8 -22.55 8.77 12.89
N ARG A 9 -22.25 7.76 12.07
CA ARG A 9 -20.88 7.36 11.75
C ARG A 9 -20.14 8.60 11.25
N PRO A 10 -18.89 8.84 11.71
CA PRO A 10 -18.09 9.94 11.18
C PRO A 10 -18.01 9.77 9.66
N ARG A 11 -18.20 10.87 8.93
CA ARG A 11 -17.97 10.87 7.49
C ARG A 11 -16.51 10.51 7.25
N PRO A 12 -16.19 9.62 6.28
CA PRO A 12 -14.81 9.40 5.89
C PRO A 12 -14.19 10.75 5.48
N PRO A 13 -12.90 10.95 5.74
CA PRO A 13 -12.23 12.17 5.33
C PRO A 13 -12.44 12.37 3.82
N VAL A 14 -12.88 13.55 3.46
CA VAL A 14 -13.03 13.92 2.04
C VAL A 14 -11.62 14.18 1.53
N VAL A 15 -11.18 13.44 0.49
CA VAL A 15 -9.92 13.71 -0.19
C VAL A 15 -10.01 15.05 -0.89
N GLU A 16 -9.04 15.93 -0.66
CA GLU A 16 -9.01 17.25 -1.28
C GLU A 16 -8.90 17.14 -2.81
N GLN A 17 -9.58 18.03 -3.54
CA GLN A 17 -9.54 17.99 -5.02
C GLN A 17 -8.13 18.16 -5.57
N ALA A 18 -7.30 18.98 -4.94
CA ALA A 18 -5.90 19.16 -5.33
C ALA A 18 -5.08 17.86 -5.26
N ASP A 19 -5.38 17.00 -4.28
CA ASP A 19 -4.74 15.69 -4.16
C ASP A 19 -5.22 14.73 -5.27
N LEU A 20 -6.50 14.73 -5.57
CA LEU A 20 -7.05 13.93 -6.67
C LEU A 20 -6.46 14.36 -8.01
N ASP A 21 -6.31 15.66 -8.23
CA ASP A 21 -5.68 16.22 -9.44
C ASP A 21 -4.20 15.82 -9.54
N ALA A 22 -3.47 15.89 -8.43
CA ALA A 22 -2.08 15.43 -8.36
C ALA A 22 -1.94 13.93 -8.66
N VAL A 23 -2.80 13.10 -8.06
CA VAL A 23 -2.83 11.65 -8.31
C VAL A 23 -3.22 11.35 -9.75
N ALA A 24 -4.21 12.06 -10.32
CA ALA A 24 -4.59 11.92 -11.72
C ALA A 24 -3.41 12.24 -12.66
N HIS A 25 -2.66 13.30 -12.36
CA HIS A 25 -1.46 13.65 -13.11
C HIS A 25 -0.38 12.55 -12.99
N GLN A 26 -0.13 12.02 -11.79
CA GLN A 26 0.83 10.94 -11.57
C GLN A 26 0.47 9.66 -12.32
N LEU A 27 -0.82 9.31 -12.37
CA LEU A 27 -1.31 8.10 -13.02
C LEU A 27 -1.55 8.26 -14.54
N GLY A 28 -1.62 9.47 -15.05
CA GLY A 28 -2.02 9.78 -16.43
C GLY A 28 -3.49 9.45 -16.72
N ARG A 29 -4.32 9.32 -15.69
CA ARG A 29 -5.76 9.05 -15.77
C ARG A 29 -6.46 9.42 -14.46
N GLU A 30 -7.76 9.61 -14.51
CA GLU A 30 -8.57 9.83 -13.30
C GLU A 30 -8.46 8.62 -12.34
N PRO A 31 -8.14 8.85 -11.06
CA PRO A 31 -8.16 7.80 -10.06
C PRO A 31 -9.60 7.40 -9.73
N ARG A 32 -9.80 6.14 -9.41
CA ARG A 32 -11.12 5.61 -9.05
C ARG A 32 -11.13 5.05 -7.64
N GLY A 33 -12.19 5.36 -6.89
CA GLY A 33 -12.43 4.79 -5.57
C GLY A 33 -11.45 5.23 -4.49
N VAL A 34 -10.79 6.38 -4.63
CA VAL A 34 -9.85 6.90 -3.63
C VAL A 34 -10.60 7.30 -2.36
N LEU A 35 -10.19 6.74 -1.23
CA LEU A 35 -10.75 7.01 0.09
C LEU A 35 -9.89 8.00 0.89
N GLU A 36 -8.56 7.90 0.74
CA GLU A 36 -7.59 8.77 1.41
C GLU A 36 -6.23 8.76 0.70
N ILE A 37 -5.43 9.78 0.96
CA ILE A 37 -3.98 9.75 0.69
C ILE A 37 -3.32 9.05 1.87
N ALA A 38 -2.93 7.79 1.69
CA ALA A 38 -2.39 6.95 2.75
C ALA A 38 -0.93 7.27 3.10
N TYR A 39 -0.19 7.85 2.16
CA TYR A 39 1.18 8.33 2.39
C TYR A 39 1.51 9.51 1.48
N ARG A 40 2.24 10.48 2.07
CA ARG A 40 2.86 11.61 1.36
C ARG A 40 4.37 11.55 1.50
N CYS A 41 5.04 11.90 0.43
CA CYS A 41 6.49 12.11 0.47
C CYS A 41 6.86 13.26 1.41
N PRO A 42 8.12 13.32 1.92
CA PRO A 42 8.61 14.46 2.69
C PRO A 42 8.42 15.82 2.00
N ASN A 43 8.43 15.86 0.67
CA ASN A 43 8.15 17.07 -0.11
C ASN A 43 6.66 17.44 -0.22
N GLY A 44 5.76 16.65 0.38
CA GLY A 44 4.30 16.87 0.42
C GLY A 44 3.50 16.23 -0.72
N GLU A 45 4.15 15.65 -1.73
CA GLU A 45 3.45 14.99 -2.82
C GLU A 45 2.75 13.69 -2.37
N PRO A 46 1.53 13.41 -2.85
CA PRO A 46 0.90 12.12 -2.60
C PRO A 46 1.70 10.99 -3.25
N ALA A 47 1.80 9.85 -2.56
CA ALA A 47 2.57 8.71 -3.05
C ALA A 47 1.83 7.38 -2.94
N VAL A 48 0.92 7.24 -1.99
CA VAL A 48 0.06 6.07 -1.83
C VAL A 48 -1.36 6.50 -1.59
N VAL A 49 -2.28 5.93 -2.34
CA VAL A 49 -3.72 6.08 -2.11
C VAL A 49 -4.31 4.80 -1.52
N LYS A 50 -5.28 4.96 -0.62
CA LYS A 50 -6.15 3.89 -0.16
C LYS A 50 -7.41 3.89 -1.01
N THR A 51 -7.80 2.75 -1.52
CA THR A 51 -8.94 2.64 -2.44
C THR A 51 -10.04 1.76 -1.88
N ALA A 52 -11.28 2.03 -2.30
CA ALA A 52 -12.42 1.20 -1.95
C ALA A 52 -12.23 -0.23 -2.49
N PRO A 53 -12.60 -1.27 -1.71
CA PRO A 53 -12.50 -2.67 -2.14
C PRO A 53 -13.39 -3.02 -3.33
N LYS A 54 -14.45 -2.24 -3.54
CA LYS A 54 -15.31 -2.33 -4.73
C LYS A 54 -15.54 -0.96 -5.33
N LEU A 55 -15.57 -0.91 -6.65
CA LEU A 55 -16.03 0.27 -7.38
C LEU A 55 -17.56 0.38 -7.36
N PRO A 56 -18.14 1.56 -7.70
CA PRO A 56 -19.59 1.76 -7.73
C PRO A 56 -20.34 0.76 -8.63
N ASP A 57 -19.69 0.25 -9.68
CA ASP A 57 -20.24 -0.77 -10.59
C ASP A 57 -20.14 -2.22 -10.04
N GLY A 58 -19.62 -2.40 -8.81
CA GLY A 58 -19.43 -3.69 -8.16
C GLY A 58 -18.12 -4.40 -8.51
N THR A 59 -17.28 -3.82 -9.36
CA THR A 59 -15.98 -4.40 -9.71
C THR A 59 -15.09 -4.51 -8.47
N PRO A 60 -14.58 -5.71 -8.12
CA PRO A 60 -13.72 -5.89 -6.96
C PRO A 60 -12.33 -5.30 -7.21
N VAL A 61 -11.80 -4.62 -6.20
CA VAL A 61 -10.44 -4.07 -6.16
C VAL A 61 -9.73 -4.66 -4.93
N PRO A 62 -9.04 -5.79 -5.06
CA PRO A 62 -8.46 -6.49 -3.91
C PRO A 62 -7.27 -5.76 -3.29
N THR A 63 -6.62 -4.88 -4.04
CA THR A 63 -5.48 -4.10 -3.58
C THR A 63 -5.96 -2.83 -2.88
N LEU A 64 -5.73 -2.77 -1.55
CA LEU A 64 -6.19 -1.66 -0.70
C LEU A 64 -5.34 -0.40 -0.87
N TYR A 65 -4.01 -0.56 -0.94
CA TYR A 65 -3.03 0.51 -1.05
C TYR A 65 -2.35 0.47 -2.41
N ASN A 66 -2.35 1.59 -3.11
CA ASN A 66 -1.81 1.69 -4.46
C ASN A 66 -0.74 2.78 -4.52
N LEU A 67 0.43 2.41 -5.02
CA LEU A 67 1.55 3.33 -5.26
C LEU A 67 1.24 4.20 -6.48
N THR A 68 1.35 5.51 -6.33
CA THR A 68 1.00 6.48 -7.40
C THR A 68 2.18 7.34 -7.83
N HIS A 69 3.15 7.60 -6.95
CA HIS A 69 4.27 8.49 -7.25
C HIS A 69 5.18 7.91 -8.34
N PRO A 70 5.41 8.64 -9.45
CA PRO A 70 6.12 8.10 -10.61
C PRO A 70 7.54 7.61 -10.32
N ALA A 71 8.29 8.33 -9.48
CA ALA A 71 9.65 7.92 -9.11
C ALA A 71 9.66 6.62 -8.29
N LEU A 72 8.72 6.47 -7.34
CA LEU A 72 8.58 5.24 -6.56
C LEU A 72 8.11 4.07 -7.41
N THR A 73 7.15 4.31 -8.31
CA THR A 73 6.67 3.28 -9.23
C THR A 73 7.78 2.78 -10.15
N ALA A 74 8.56 3.69 -10.72
CA ALA A 74 9.71 3.34 -11.55
C ALA A 74 10.80 2.60 -10.77
N ALA A 75 11.07 3.03 -9.53
CA ALA A 75 12.04 2.40 -8.65
C ALA A 75 11.60 0.98 -8.25
N ALA A 76 10.33 0.79 -7.89
CA ALA A 76 9.76 -0.53 -7.63
C ALA A 76 9.89 -1.47 -8.84
N SER A 77 9.62 -0.97 -10.05
CA SER A 77 9.78 -1.75 -11.29
C SER A 77 11.24 -2.16 -11.53
N ARG A 78 12.22 -1.30 -11.22
CA ARG A 78 13.64 -1.66 -11.30
C ARG A 78 14.01 -2.78 -10.33
N LEU A 79 13.54 -2.70 -9.09
CA LEU A 79 13.75 -3.78 -8.11
C LEU A 79 13.07 -5.09 -8.53
N GLU A 80 11.86 -5.03 -9.08
CA GLU A 80 11.17 -6.22 -9.61
C GLU A 80 11.97 -6.91 -10.71
N SER A 81 12.69 -6.13 -11.54
CA SER A 81 13.54 -6.65 -12.61
C SER A 81 14.87 -7.23 -12.13
N SER A 82 15.27 -7.00 -10.88
CA SER A 82 16.57 -7.41 -10.32
C SER A 82 16.63 -8.86 -9.83
N GLY A 83 15.51 -9.58 -9.78
CA GLY A 83 15.41 -10.91 -9.17
C GLY A 83 15.12 -10.90 -7.67
N LEU A 84 14.99 -9.74 -7.04
CA LEU A 84 14.77 -9.58 -5.60
C LEU A 84 13.50 -10.32 -5.13
N MET A 85 12.39 -10.27 -5.88
CA MET A 85 11.16 -10.96 -5.51
C MET A 85 11.32 -12.48 -5.39
N ARG A 86 12.14 -13.06 -6.23
CA ARG A 86 12.44 -14.49 -6.16
C ARG A 86 13.23 -14.81 -4.90
N GLU A 87 14.30 -14.03 -4.64
CA GLU A 87 15.10 -14.17 -3.43
C GLU A 87 14.26 -14.02 -2.16
N MET A 88 13.39 -13.00 -2.11
CA MET A 88 12.46 -12.80 -0.99
C MET A 88 11.52 -13.99 -0.80
N THR A 89 10.99 -14.54 -1.88
CA THR A 89 10.10 -15.71 -1.85
C THR A 89 10.84 -16.96 -1.35
N ASP A 90 12.06 -17.18 -1.81
CA ASP A 90 12.87 -18.33 -1.41
C ASP A 90 13.16 -18.28 0.11
N ARG A 91 13.45 -17.10 0.66
CA ARG A 91 13.66 -16.90 2.10
C ARG A 91 12.45 -17.24 2.97
N LEU A 92 11.23 -17.16 2.47
CA LEU A 92 10.03 -17.56 3.22
C LEU A 92 10.03 -19.05 3.58
N ALA A 93 10.61 -19.90 2.75
CA ALA A 93 10.73 -21.32 3.01
C ALA A 93 11.83 -21.66 4.04
N GLU A 94 12.82 -20.79 4.18
CA GLU A 94 14.01 -21.00 5.00
C GLU A 94 13.92 -20.34 6.37
N ASP A 95 13.14 -19.26 6.49
CA ASP A 95 13.02 -18.44 7.71
C ASP A 95 11.56 -18.41 8.22
N PRO A 96 11.23 -19.26 9.23
CA PRO A 96 9.88 -19.30 9.81
C PRO A 96 9.46 -17.99 10.50
N GLU A 97 10.39 -17.20 11.05
CA GLU A 97 10.07 -15.92 11.69
C GLU A 97 9.71 -14.88 10.65
N LEU A 98 10.43 -14.84 9.54
CA LEU A 98 10.11 -13.99 8.39
C LEU A 98 8.76 -14.36 7.79
N ALA A 99 8.49 -15.66 7.62
CA ALA A 99 7.20 -16.15 7.14
C ALA A 99 6.04 -15.73 8.06
N ALA A 100 6.23 -15.84 9.38
CA ALA A 100 5.24 -15.42 10.36
C ALA A 100 5.02 -13.89 10.34
N ALA A 101 6.09 -13.10 10.16
CA ALA A 101 5.98 -11.65 10.02
C ALA A 101 5.21 -11.25 8.75
N TYR A 102 5.48 -11.91 7.64
CA TYR A 102 4.79 -11.66 6.38
C TYR A 102 3.32 -12.08 6.41
N LEU A 103 3.01 -13.18 7.12
CA LEU A 103 1.62 -13.58 7.38
C LEU A 103 0.88 -12.52 8.21
N ARG A 104 1.50 -11.95 9.24
CA ARG A 104 0.87 -10.86 10.02
C ARG A 104 0.58 -9.63 9.16
N ALA A 105 1.48 -9.29 8.23
CA ALA A 105 1.23 -8.21 7.26
C ALA A 105 0.00 -8.51 6.38
N HIS A 106 -0.11 -9.74 5.91
CA HIS A 106 -1.26 -10.21 5.13
C HIS A 106 -2.57 -10.11 5.90
N GLU A 107 -2.60 -10.61 7.12
CA GLU A 107 -3.78 -10.59 8.00
C GLU A 107 -4.21 -9.15 8.33
N SER A 108 -3.25 -8.25 8.60
CA SER A 108 -3.51 -6.83 8.81
C SER A 108 -4.13 -6.17 7.58
N PHE A 109 -3.60 -6.47 6.40
CA PHE A 109 -4.13 -5.96 5.13
C PHE A 109 -5.57 -6.42 4.90
N LEU A 110 -5.85 -7.70 5.10
CA LEU A 110 -7.20 -8.26 4.95
C LEU A 110 -8.18 -7.64 5.95
N ALA A 111 -7.78 -7.51 7.22
CA ALA A 111 -8.62 -6.95 8.26
C ALA A 111 -9.03 -5.50 7.94
N GLU A 112 -8.09 -4.68 7.45
CA GLU A 112 -8.39 -3.30 7.06
C GLU A 112 -9.29 -3.23 5.82
N ARG A 113 -9.00 -4.03 4.80
CA ARG A 113 -9.81 -4.06 3.59
C ARG A 113 -11.24 -4.49 3.88
N ASP A 114 -11.40 -5.59 4.59
CA ASP A 114 -12.70 -6.20 4.84
C ASP A 114 -13.52 -5.42 5.88
N ALA A 115 -12.88 -4.58 6.72
CA ALA A 115 -13.56 -3.62 7.56
C ALA A 115 -14.25 -2.50 6.75
N ILE A 116 -13.75 -2.19 5.56
CA ILE A 116 -14.41 -1.25 4.63
C ILE A 116 -15.54 -1.98 3.90
N GLU A 117 -15.19 -3.05 3.19
CA GLU A 117 -16.14 -3.90 2.48
C GLU A 117 -15.55 -5.30 2.24
N PRO A 118 -16.12 -6.38 2.78
CA PRO A 118 -15.64 -7.73 2.56
C PRO A 118 -15.74 -8.14 1.09
N LEU A 119 -14.65 -8.73 0.57
CA LEU A 119 -14.63 -9.28 -0.80
C LEU A 119 -14.86 -10.79 -0.87
N GLY A 120 -14.88 -11.47 0.30
CA GLY A 120 -15.02 -12.93 0.35
C GLY A 120 -13.80 -13.70 -0.20
N THR A 121 -12.65 -13.06 -0.27
CA THR A 121 -11.39 -13.65 -0.74
C THR A 121 -10.23 -13.21 0.13
N THR A 122 -9.22 -14.07 0.25
CA THR A 122 -7.94 -13.76 0.92
C THR A 122 -6.89 -13.21 -0.04
N PHE A 123 -7.21 -13.04 -1.31
CA PHE A 123 -6.31 -12.47 -2.32
C PHE A 123 -6.07 -10.98 -2.07
N THR A 124 -4.81 -10.55 -2.06
CA THR A 124 -4.39 -9.17 -1.77
C THR A 124 -3.66 -8.47 -2.93
N GLY A 125 -3.40 -9.17 -4.02
CA GLY A 125 -2.72 -8.65 -5.20
C GLY A 125 -1.19 -8.75 -5.19
N GLY A 126 -0.54 -8.82 -4.01
CA GLY A 126 0.94 -8.83 -3.87
C GLY A 126 1.58 -10.21 -3.76
N GLY A 127 0.79 -11.26 -3.69
CA GLY A 127 1.25 -12.64 -3.46
C GLY A 127 1.33 -13.02 -1.98
N MET A 128 1.03 -12.12 -1.06
CA MET A 128 0.98 -12.42 0.38
C MET A 128 -0.03 -13.52 0.69
N PRO A 129 0.23 -14.40 1.66
CA PRO A 129 1.44 -14.50 2.47
C PRO A 129 2.49 -15.47 1.92
N ASP A 130 2.24 -16.13 0.79
CA ASP A 130 3.01 -17.31 0.35
C ASP A 130 4.22 -16.97 -0.53
N ARG A 131 4.21 -15.79 -1.12
CA ARG A 131 5.27 -15.31 -2.04
C ARG A 131 5.26 -13.79 -2.18
N VAL A 132 6.32 -13.25 -2.76
CA VAL A 132 6.41 -11.86 -3.18
C VAL A 132 6.23 -11.80 -4.70
N LYS A 133 5.07 -11.35 -5.15
CA LYS A 133 4.73 -11.28 -6.59
C LYS A 133 4.79 -9.86 -7.14
N CYS A 134 4.63 -8.86 -6.28
CA CYS A 134 4.60 -7.46 -6.69
C CYS A 134 5.17 -6.57 -5.58
N LEU A 135 6.28 -5.89 -5.86
CA LEU A 135 6.89 -4.95 -4.91
C LEU A 135 6.07 -3.66 -4.77
N HIS A 136 5.32 -3.25 -5.79
CA HIS A 136 4.45 -2.08 -5.68
C HIS A 136 3.43 -2.23 -4.55
N VAL A 137 2.88 -3.42 -4.36
CA VAL A 137 1.89 -3.70 -3.31
C VAL A 137 2.52 -3.67 -1.92
N VAL A 138 3.66 -4.36 -1.72
CA VAL A 138 4.30 -4.42 -0.40
C VAL A 138 4.94 -3.09 -0.01
N ILE A 139 5.50 -2.35 -0.96
CA ILE A 139 6.01 -0.98 -0.76
C ILE A 139 4.86 -0.05 -0.35
N ALA A 140 3.76 -0.05 -1.09
CA ALA A 140 2.60 0.78 -0.76
C ALA A 140 2.04 0.45 0.64
N HIS A 141 2.01 -0.83 1.01
CA HIS A 141 1.57 -1.26 2.33
C HIS A 141 2.49 -0.73 3.44
N SER A 142 3.82 -0.88 3.30
CA SER A 142 4.77 -0.33 4.28
C SER A 142 4.70 1.19 4.37
N LEU A 143 4.61 1.91 3.26
CA LEU A 143 4.47 3.36 3.28
C LEU A 143 3.19 3.81 4.02
N ALA A 144 2.08 3.12 3.79
CA ALA A 144 0.80 3.44 4.41
C ALA A 144 0.76 3.14 5.92
N LYS A 145 1.47 2.09 6.37
CA LYS A 145 1.41 1.60 7.77
C LYS A 145 2.60 2.01 8.61
N GLY A 146 3.69 2.45 7.99
CA GLY A 146 4.97 2.67 8.64
C GLY A 146 5.81 1.39 8.76
N PRO A 147 7.08 1.53 9.17
CA PRO A 147 7.99 0.41 9.31
C PRO A 147 7.56 -0.57 10.41
N GLY A 148 7.94 -1.83 10.26
CA GLY A 148 7.74 -2.89 11.24
C GLY A 148 6.56 -3.83 10.99
N LEU A 149 5.72 -3.56 9.99
CA LEU A 149 4.59 -4.44 9.68
C LEU A 149 4.86 -5.36 8.49
N ASN A 150 5.24 -4.80 7.33
CA ASN A 150 5.50 -5.62 6.14
C ASN A 150 7.01 -5.75 5.90
N PRO A 151 7.63 -6.91 6.22
CA PRO A 151 9.09 -7.04 6.19
C PRO A 151 9.68 -6.84 4.81
N PHE A 152 9.00 -7.25 3.76
CA PHE A 152 9.50 -7.09 2.39
C PHE A 152 9.27 -5.70 1.81
N GLY A 153 8.20 -5.04 2.21
CA GLY A 153 8.00 -3.64 1.88
C GLY A 153 9.05 -2.75 2.56
N ASP A 154 9.33 -3.02 3.82
CA ASP A 154 10.36 -2.30 4.59
C ASP A 154 11.76 -2.49 3.98
N GLU A 155 12.11 -3.73 3.64
CA GLU A 155 13.39 -4.04 2.99
C GLU A 155 13.53 -3.35 1.62
N ALA A 156 12.50 -3.40 0.80
CA ALA A 156 12.50 -2.71 -0.49
C ALA A 156 12.66 -1.19 -0.31
N LEU A 157 11.97 -0.60 0.67
CA LEU A 157 12.09 0.82 0.98
C LEU A 157 13.47 1.20 1.51
N ALA A 158 14.11 0.36 2.31
CA ALA A 158 15.48 0.58 2.76
C ALA A 158 16.45 0.62 1.59
N LEU A 159 16.33 -0.29 0.63
CA LEU A 159 17.13 -0.30 -0.59
C LEU A 159 16.93 0.98 -1.41
N LEU A 160 15.66 1.40 -1.59
CA LEU A 160 15.34 2.60 -2.35
C LEU A 160 15.77 3.89 -1.66
N ALA A 161 15.60 3.99 -0.34
CA ALA A 161 15.99 5.17 0.43
C ALA A 161 17.49 5.45 0.39
N ALA A 162 18.31 4.43 0.14
CA ALA A 162 19.74 4.57 -0.07
C ALA A 162 20.11 5.14 -1.46
N GLU A 163 19.16 5.20 -2.40
CA GLU A 163 19.41 5.75 -3.74
C GLU A 163 19.37 7.28 -3.73
N PRO A 164 20.37 7.98 -4.33
CA PRO A 164 20.38 9.45 -4.38
C PRO A 164 19.14 10.06 -5.03
N GLY A 165 18.53 9.34 -5.99
CA GLY A 165 17.30 9.78 -6.69
C GLY A 165 16.04 9.77 -5.83
N MET A 166 16.10 9.24 -4.60
CA MET A 166 14.95 9.18 -3.68
C MET A 166 14.96 10.30 -2.63
N ALA A 167 15.93 11.21 -2.68
CA ALA A 167 15.98 12.36 -1.77
C ALA A 167 14.71 13.22 -1.90
N GLY A 168 14.07 13.53 -0.77
CA GLY A 168 12.81 14.28 -0.72
C GLY A 168 11.56 13.42 -1.04
N ILE A 169 11.73 12.19 -1.50
CA ILE A 169 10.67 11.22 -1.80
C ILE A 169 10.54 10.20 -0.66
N LEU A 170 11.68 9.69 -0.19
CA LEU A 170 11.78 8.81 0.97
C LEU A 170 12.67 9.46 2.04
N ASP A 171 12.34 9.21 3.29
CA ASP A 171 13.15 9.59 4.42
C ASP A 171 14.11 8.44 4.79
N PRO A 172 15.42 8.57 4.58
CA PRO A 172 16.37 7.50 4.88
C PRO A 172 16.54 7.22 6.39
N GLU A 173 16.08 8.14 7.26
CA GLU A 173 16.08 7.90 8.71
C GLU A 173 14.93 6.97 9.15
N VAL A 174 13.86 6.92 8.35
CA VAL A 174 12.71 6.05 8.60
C VAL A 174 12.92 4.65 8.02
N TRP A 175 13.50 4.59 6.83
CA TRP A 175 13.69 3.34 6.08
C TRP A 175 15.16 2.93 6.07
N THR A 176 15.58 2.21 7.13
CA THR A 176 16.97 1.73 7.33
C THR A 176 17.03 0.21 7.48
#